data_71c418ea38f2e52b774f00709384b7ff
#
_entry.id   71c418ea38f2e52b774f00709384b7ff
#
_cell.length_a   1.000
_cell.length_b   1.000
_cell.length_c   1.000
_cell.angle_alpha   90.00
_cell.angle_beta   90.00
_cell.angle_gamma   90.00
#
_symmetry.space_group_name_H-M   'P 1'
#
loop_
_entity.id
_entity.type
_entity.pdbx_description
1 polymer ?
#
loop_
_entity_poly.entity_id
_entity_poly.type
_entity_poly.pdbx_seq_one_letter_code
_entity_poly.pdbx_strand_id
1 'polypeptide(L)'
;MTAMLLWQLASGFAAISLIAVGGGIAVIPEMSRLVVETHGWMSQARFAELFALAQAAPGPNVLVVGLIGWQVAGLAGMVVAIAAMTVPSGVLAYAFSRFRRRMSGNARMELAEKGLVPVAVGLILASGLILGQAAAGGWVPVALTVGSTLFVWRTERSPLWVLGVGALAGALLL
;
A
#
# COMPACT_ATOMS: atom_id res chain seq x y z
N MET A 1 8.51 18.19 23.02
CA MET A 1 8.92 17.00 22.25
C MET A 1 7.77 16.35 21.49
N THR A 2 6.66 16.06 22.10
CA THR A 2 5.51 15.37 21.48
C THR A 2 4.90 16.11 20.28
N ALA A 3 4.73 17.43 20.35
CA ALA A 3 4.15 18.21 19.24
C ALA A 3 5.03 18.24 17.99
N MET A 4 6.35 18.34 18.15
CA MET A 4 7.30 18.28 17.03
C MET A 4 7.30 16.90 16.36
N LEU A 5 7.24 15.84 17.15
CA LEU A 5 7.17 14.47 16.68
C LEU A 5 5.88 14.21 15.89
N LEU A 6 4.73 14.68 16.40
CA LEU A 6 3.45 14.57 15.70
C LEU A 6 3.44 15.39 14.39
N TRP A 7 4.08 16.54 14.37
CA TRP A 7 4.24 17.32 13.15
C TRP A 7 5.11 16.61 12.09
N GLN A 8 6.22 16.01 12.50
CA GLN A 8 7.07 15.21 11.61
C GLN A 8 6.32 14.00 11.06
N LEU A 9 5.55 13.28 11.89
CA LEU A 9 4.66 12.22 11.46
C LEU A 9 3.64 12.73 10.43
N ALA A 10 2.96 13.82 10.75
CA ALA A 10 1.93 14.40 9.90
C ALA A 10 2.48 14.83 8.53
N SER A 11 3.58 15.59 8.51
CA SER A 11 4.18 16.10 7.28
C SER A 11 4.77 14.98 6.43
N GLY A 12 5.44 13.99 7.03
CA GLY A 12 6.03 12.87 6.34
C GLY A 12 4.98 11.98 5.68
N PHE A 13 3.95 11.56 6.43
CA PHE A 13 2.90 10.72 5.87
C PHE A 13 1.98 11.48 4.91
N ALA A 14 1.77 12.79 5.09
CA ALA A 14 1.04 13.60 4.12
C ALA A 14 1.78 13.71 2.79
N ALA A 15 3.10 13.87 2.81
CA ALA A 15 3.92 13.85 1.59
C ALA A 15 3.83 12.49 0.87
N ILE A 16 3.97 11.39 1.62
CA ILE A 16 3.81 10.03 1.07
C ILE A 16 2.40 9.82 0.50
N SER A 17 1.36 10.32 1.18
CA SER A 17 -0.03 10.25 0.71
C SER A 17 -0.23 10.87 -0.67
N LEU A 18 0.41 12.00 -0.95
CA LEU A 18 0.29 12.69 -2.22
C LEU A 18 1.01 11.97 -3.38
N ILE A 19 2.07 11.22 -3.08
CA ILE A 19 2.82 10.45 -4.07
C ILE A 19 2.36 8.98 -4.17
N ALA A 20 1.39 8.57 -3.36
CA ALA A 20 0.88 7.18 -3.29
C ALA A 20 0.04 6.80 -4.53
N VAL A 21 0.56 7.05 -5.73
CA VAL A 21 -0.04 6.63 -6.99
C VAL A 21 0.17 5.11 -7.13
N GLY A 22 -0.92 4.37 -7.23
CA GLY A 22 -0.87 2.89 -7.25
C GLY A 22 -1.23 2.21 -5.92
N GLY A 23 -1.49 3.00 -4.86
CA GLY A 23 -1.96 2.49 -3.55
C GLY A 23 -0.87 2.38 -2.50
N GLY A 24 -1.27 1.97 -1.29
CA GLY A 24 -0.39 1.94 -0.11
C GLY A 24 0.81 1.01 -0.22
N ILE A 25 0.72 -0.05 -1.01
CA ILE A 25 1.82 -1.01 -1.21
C ILE A 25 2.98 -0.37 -1.99
N ALA A 26 2.68 0.46 -2.98
CA ALA A 26 3.69 1.11 -3.81
C ALA A 26 4.60 2.08 -3.02
N VAL A 27 4.14 2.58 -1.88
CA VAL A 27 4.88 3.55 -1.04
C VAL A 27 5.52 2.94 0.20
N ILE A 28 5.49 1.61 0.36
CA ILE A 28 6.14 0.92 1.49
C ILE A 28 7.64 1.22 1.60
N PRO A 29 8.42 1.21 0.50
CA PRO A 29 9.84 1.57 0.57
C PRO A 29 10.04 3.00 1.10
N GLU A 30 9.20 3.94 0.70
CA GLU A 30 9.27 5.32 1.15
C GLU A 30 8.86 5.48 2.62
N MET A 31 7.87 4.70 3.07
CA MET A 31 7.52 4.61 4.49
C MET A 31 8.70 4.10 5.31
N SER A 32 9.35 3.01 4.86
CA SER A 32 10.53 2.46 5.52
C SER A 32 11.65 3.50 5.58
N ARG A 33 11.95 4.16 4.46
CA ARG A 33 12.96 5.22 4.38
C ARG A 33 12.67 6.36 5.35
N LEU A 34 11.43 6.83 5.42
CA LEU A 34 11.00 7.89 6.32
C LEU A 34 11.25 7.52 7.79
N VAL A 35 10.79 6.33 8.21
CA VAL A 35 10.77 5.97 9.64
C VAL A 35 12.07 5.35 10.14
N VAL A 36 12.85 4.71 9.27
CA VAL A 36 14.12 4.06 9.62
C VAL A 36 15.31 4.95 9.33
N GLU A 37 15.43 5.45 8.08
CA GLU A 37 16.63 6.15 7.64
C GLU A 37 16.58 7.65 7.98
N THR A 38 15.45 8.32 7.68
CA THR A 38 15.34 9.77 7.82
C THR A 38 15.20 10.18 9.29
N HIS A 39 14.31 9.53 10.02
CA HIS A 39 14.01 9.90 11.39
C HIS A 39 14.56 8.94 12.46
N GLY A 40 14.95 7.72 12.07
CA GLY A 40 15.48 6.73 13.02
C GLY A 40 14.48 6.35 14.12
N TRP A 41 13.19 6.42 13.86
CA TRP A 41 12.16 6.12 14.88
C TRP A 41 12.11 4.66 15.25
N MET A 42 12.53 3.77 14.33
CA MET A 42 12.59 2.33 14.53
C MET A 42 13.65 1.68 13.65
N SER A 43 14.01 0.43 13.99
CA SER A 43 14.90 -0.38 13.15
C SER A 43 14.16 -0.96 11.96
N GLN A 44 14.91 -1.37 10.92
CA GLN A 44 14.37 -2.08 9.75
C GLN A 44 13.62 -3.36 10.15
N ALA A 45 14.16 -4.11 11.13
CA ALA A 45 13.50 -5.32 11.63
C ALA A 45 12.15 -4.99 12.26
N ARG A 46 12.07 -3.92 13.07
CA ARG A 46 10.82 -3.51 13.70
C ARG A 46 9.79 -3.03 12.67
N PHE A 47 10.21 -2.30 11.65
CA PHE A 47 9.33 -1.93 10.54
C PHE A 47 8.74 -3.16 9.84
N ALA A 48 9.57 -4.17 9.54
CA ALA A 48 9.13 -5.41 8.92
C ALA A 48 8.12 -6.19 9.79
N GLU A 49 8.33 -6.24 11.12
CA GLU A 49 7.37 -6.84 12.06
C GLU A 49 6.02 -6.13 12.03
N LEU A 50 6.00 -4.78 12.10
CA LEU A 50 4.77 -4.00 12.05
C LEU A 50 4.05 -4.15 10.71
N PHE A 51 4.81 -4.24 9.62
CA PHE A 51 4.26 -4.49 8.29
C PHE A 51 3.62 -5.88 8.21
N ALA A 52 4.31 -6.92 8.67
CA ALA A 52 3.77 -8.28 8.71
C ALA A 52 2.50 -8.37 9.57
N LEU A 53 2.47 -7.70 10.73
CA LEU A 53 1.30 -7.64 11.60
C LEU A 53 0.12 -6.93 10.91
N ALA A 54 0.39 -5.83 10.19
CA ALA A 54 -0.65 -5.14 9.42
C ALA A 54 -1.22 -6.01 8.29
N GLN A 55 -0.38 -6.82 7.65
CA GLN A 55 -0.81 -7.74 6.59
C GLN A 55 -1.61 -8.94 7.11
N ALA A 56 -1.37 -9.37 8.35
CA ALA A 56 -2.14 -10.43 8.99
C ALA A 56 -3.55 -9.96 9.40
N ALA A 57 -3.75 -8.67 9.61
CA ALA A 57 -5.06 -8.12 9.96
C ALA A 57 -5.92 -7.91 8.70
N PRO A 58 -7.20 -8.32 8.69
CA PRO A 58 -8.09 -8.05 7.57
C PRO A 58 -8.36 -6.54 7.48
N GLY A 59 -7.92 -5.91 6.38
CA GLY A 59 -8.14 -4.47 6.19
C GLY A 59 -7.27 -3.86 5.10
N PRO A 60 -7.38 -2.56 4.87
CA PRO A 60 -6.56 -1.87 3.89
C PRO A 60 -5.09 -1.81 4.35
N ASN A 61 -4.15 -2.02 3.42
CA ASN A 61 -2.69 -2.03 3.69
C ASN A 61 -2.18 -0.74 4.35
N VAL A 62 -2.94 0.33 4.24
CA VAL A 62 -2.62 1.61 4.89
C VAL A 62 -2.65 1.53 6.43
N LEU A 63 -3.22 0.47 7.00
CA LEU A 63 -3.24 0.25 8.46
C LEU A 63 -1.83 0.15 9.07
N VAL A 64 -0.82 -0.24 8.29
CA VAL A 64 0.59 -0.23 8.75
C VAL A 64 1.00 1.14 9.26
N VAL A 65 0.51 2.22 8.63
CA VAL A 65 0.77 3.60 9.04
C VAL A 65 0.26 3.89 10.44
N GLY A 66 -0.90 3.33 10.79
CA GLY A 66 -1.45 3.41 12.14
C GLY A 66 -0.58 2.72 13.18
N LEU A 67 -0.06 1.52 12.87
CA LEU A 67 0.85 0.81 13.77
C LEU A 67 2.19 1.54 13.93
N ILE A 68 2.73 2.11 12.87
CA ILE A 68 3.91 2.96 12.90
C ILE A 68 3.67 4.17 13.81
N GLY A 69 2.57 4.88 13.59
CA GLY A 69 2.19 6.03 14.40
C GLY A 69 2.02 5.70 15.89
N TRP A 70 1.40 4.54 16.17
CA TRP A 70 1.28 4.02 17.52
C TRP A 70 2.64 3.75 18.17
N GLN A 71 3.53 3.11 17.44
CA GLN A 71 4.88 2.81 17.93
C GLN A 71 5.69 4.07 18.24
N VAL A 72 5.48 5.14 17.48
CA VAL A 72 6.26 6.39 17.59
C VAL A 72 5.70 7.32 18.66
N ALA A 73 4.38 7.49 18.75
CA ALA A 73 3.75 8.48 19.64
C ALA A 73 2.40 8.00 20.24
N GLY A 74 2.22 6.68 20.39
CA GLY A 74 1.03 6.10 21.00
C GLY A 74 -0.25 6.42 20.21
N LEU A 75 -1.38 6.50 20.90
CA LEU A 75 -2.69 6.73 20.29
C LEU A 75 -2.74 8.02 19.45
N ALA A 76 -2.13 9.10 19.95
CA ALA A 76 -2.06 10.36 19.20
C ALA A 76 -1.29 10.22 17.89
N GLY A 77 -0.15 9.49 17.90
CA GLY A 77 0.63 9.18 16.72
C GLY A 77 -0.15 8.33 15.72
N MET A 78 -0.89 7.32 16.18
CA MET A 78 -1.75 6.48 15.33
C MET A 78 -2.79 7.33 14.58
N VAL A 79 -3.54 8.17 15.31
CA VAL A 79 -4.59 9.01 14.70
C VAL A 79 -4.00 10.01 13.71
N VAL A 80 -2.91 10.67 14.09
CA VAL A 80 -2.24 11.66 13.24
C VAL A 80 -1.67 11.00 11.97
N ALA A 81 -1.01 9.85 12.09
CA ALA A 81 -0.43 9.15 10.96
C ALA A 81 -1.51 8.65 9.97
N ILE A 82 -2.61 8.06 10.46
CA ILE A 82 -3.74 7.63 9.62
C ILE A 82 -4.38 8.84 8.94
N ALA A 83 -4.65 9.92 9.68
CA ALA A 83 -5.24 11.13 9.10
C ALA A 83 -4.31 11.75 8.03
N ALA A 84 -3.02 11.87 8.33
CA ALA A 84 -2.03 12.40 7.39
C ALA A 84 -1.91 11.56 6.12
N MET A 85 -2.05 10.24 6.23
CA MET A 85 -1.98 9.34 5.06
C MET A 85 -3.28 9.33 4.24
N THR A 86 -4.45 9.52 4.87
CA THR A 86 -5.74 9.37 4.18
C THR A 86 -6.36 10.69 3.73
N VAL A 87 -6.21 11.76 4.51
CA VAL A 87 -6.88 13.04 4.21
C VAL A 87 -6.36 13.71 2.94
N PRO A 88 -5.04 13.86 2.69
CA PRO A 88 -4.55 14.54 1.50
C PRO A 88 -4.95 13.81 0.22
N SER A 89 -4.77 12.50 0.14
CA SER A 89 -5.18 11.69 -1.01
C SER A 89 -6.71 11.68 -1.18
N GLY A 90 -7.47 11.62 -0.10
CA GLY A 90 -8.93 11.69 -0.12
C GLY A 90 -9.45 13.03 -0.64
N VAL A 91 -8.88 14.14 -0.17
CA VAL A 91 -9.20 15.48 -0.67
C VAL A 91 -8.87 15.62 -2.15
N LEU A 92 -7.69 15.12 -2.56
CA LEU A 92 -7.27 15.14 -3.97
C LEU A 92 -8.23 14.33 -4.84
N ALA A 93 -8.59 13.12 -4.41
CA ALA A 93 -9.53 12.26 -5.13
C ALA A 93 -10.93 12.88 -5.22
N TYR A 94 -11.41 13.50 -4.14
CA TYR A 94 -12.68 14.22 -4.13
C TYR A 94 -12.66 15.43 -5.07
N ALA A 95 -11.62 16.25 -5.00
CA ALA A 95 -11.44 17.41 -5.87
C ALA A 95 -11.40 17.00 -7.35
N PHE A 96 -10.64 15.94 -7.67
CA PHE A 96 -10.56 15.39 -9.01
C PHE A 96 -11.93 14.87 -9.50
N SER A 97 -12.65 14.12 -8.65
CA SER A 97 -14.00 13.63 -8.97
C SER A 97 -14.98 14.76 -9.24
N ARG A 98 -14.93 15.83 -8.44
CA ARG A 98 -15.78 17.02 -8.64
C ARG A 98 -15.42 17.78 -9.93
N PHE A 99 -14.14 17.92 -10.22
CA PHE A 99 -13.65 18.52 -11.47
C PHE A 99 -14.10 17.71 -12.69
N ARG A 100 -13.94 16.39 -12.64
CA ARG A 100 -14.38 15.45 -13.66
C ARG A 100 -15.87 15.60 -13.97
N ARG A 101 -16.73 15.69 -12.94
CA ARG A 101 -18.18 15.89 -13.11
C ARG A 101 -18.53 17.20 -13.84
N ARG A 102 -17.75 18.25 -13.62
CA ARG A 102 -17.94 19.53 -14.32
C ARG A 102 -17.49 19.49 -15.77
N MET A 103 -16.59 18.60 -16.11
CA MET A 103 -16.04 18.43 -17.46
C MET A 103 -16.59 17.18 -18.17
N SER A 104 -17.63 16.54 -17.62
CA SER A 104 -18.29 15.41 -18.26
C SER A 104 -18.83 15.84 -19.64
N GLY A 105 -18.44 15.08 -20.69
CA GLY A 105 -18.74 15.43 -22.09
C GLY A 105 -17.61 16.13 -22.84
N ASN A 106 -16.47 16.43 -22.19
CA ASN A 106 -15.32 16.98 -22.88
C ASN A 106 -14.40 15.85 -23.39
N ALA A 107 -14.27 15.71 -24.71
CA ALA A 107 -13.45 14.68 -25.35
C ALA A 107 -11.98 14.66 -24.87
N ARG A 108 -11.42 15.81 -24.49
CA ARG A 108 -10.05 15.91 -23.95
C ARG A 108 -9.91 15.23 -22.58
N MET A 109 -10.97 15.33 -21.75
CA MET A 109 -10.96 14.67 -20.42
C MET A 109 -11.05 13.17 -20.58
N GLU A 110 -11.89 12.67 -21.48
CA GLU A 110 -11.99 11.25 -21.80
C GLU A 110 -10.66 10.69 -22.36
N LEU A 111 -9.98 11.47 -23.19
CA LEU A 111 -8.67 11.08 -23.72
C LEU A 111 -7.61 11.00 -22.62
N ALA A 112 -7.61 11.97 -21.69
CA ALA A 112 -6.71 11.95 -20.53
C ALA A 112 -6.97 10.76 -19.61
N GLU A 113 -8.22 10.41 -19.33
CA GLU A 113 -8.59 9.23 -18.55
C GLU A 113 -8.11 7.93 -19.22
N LYS A 114 -8.35 7.79 -20.52
CA LYS A 114 -7.87 6.64 -21.30
C LYS A 114 -6.33 6.53 -21.29
N GLY A 115 -5.64 7.66 -21.29
CA GLY A 115 -4.17 7.71 -21.18
C GLY A 115 -3.63 7.33 -19.80
N LEU A 116 -4.40 7.51 -18.71
CA LEU A 116 -4.01 7.14 -17.36
C LEU A 116 -4.17 5.64 -17.07
N VAL A 117 -5.04 4.94 -17.79
CA VAL A 117 -5.28 3.50 -17.57
C VAL A 117 -4.01 2.67 -17.76
N PRO A 118 -3.22 2.82 -18.86
CA PRO A 118 -1.96 2.08 -19.01
C PRO A 118 -0.95 2.36 -17.89
N VAL A 119 -0.90 3.59 -17.38
CA VAL A 119 -0.03 3.95 -16.27
C VAL A 119 -0.44 3.22 -14.99
N ALA A 120 -1.73 3.21 -14.67
CA ALA A 120 -2.26 2.47 -13.52
C ALA A 120 -1.97 0.96 -13.62
N VAL A 121 -2.21 0.37 -14.80
CA VAL A 121 -1.90 -1.04 -15.07
C VAL A 121 -0.40 -1.31 -14.92
N GLY A 122 0.46 -0.44 -15.45
CA GLY A 122 1.92 -0.54 -15.31
C GLY A 122 2.38 -0.50 -13.86
N LEU A 123 1.80 0.38 -13.03
CA LEU A 123 2.10 0.47 -11.59
C LEU A 123 1.64 -0.79 -10.83
N ILE A 124 0.47 -1.34 -11.16
CA ILE A 124 -0.01 -2.59 -10.56
C ILE A 124 0.93 -3.75 -10.91
N LEU A 125 1.34 -3.86 -12.17
CA LEU A 125 2.28 -4.88 -12.62
C LEU A 125 3.65 -4.72 -11.95
N ALA A 126 4.18 -3.49 -11.87
CA ALA A 126 5.44 -3.21 -11.19
C ALA A 126 5.38 -3.59 -9.70
N SER A 127 4.28 -3.25 -9.02
CA SER A 127 4.06 -3.65 -7.62
C SER A 127 4.00 -5.17 -7.46
N GLY A 128 3.33 -5.86 -8.37
CA GLY A 128 3.28 -7.33 -8.40
C GLY A 128 4.65 -7.96 -8.60
N LEU A 129 5.50 -7.40 -9.48
CA LEU A 129 6.87 -7.86 -9.69
C LEU A 129 7.75 -7.65 -8.46
N ILE A 130 7.67 -6.47 -7.82
CA ILE A 130 8.43 -6.17 -6.60
C ILE A 130 8.04 -7.12 -5.46
N LEU A 131 6.74 -7.34 -5.26
CA LEU A 131 6.25 -8.30 -4.26
C LEU A 131 6.65 -9.74 -4.59
N GLY A 132 6.59 -10.12 -5.86
CA GLY A 132 7.02 -11.43 -6.33
C GLY A 132 8.51 -11.66 -6.10
N GLN A 133 9.35 -10.67 -6.35
CA GLN A 133 10.80 -10.73 -6.07
C GLN A 133 11.09 -10.82 -4.56
N ALA A 134 10.36 -10.07 -3.73
CA ALA A 134 10.50 -10.12 -2.28
C ALA A 134 10.07 -11.48 -1.70
N ALA A 135 9.11 -12.16 -2.33
CA ALA A 135 8.64 -13.48 -1.94
C ALA A 135 9.48 -14.64 -2.51
N ALA A 136 10.42 -14.36 -3.44
CA ALA A 136 11.19 -15.38 -4.18
C ALA A 136 12.33 -16.03 -3.33
N GLY A 137 12.06 -16.38 -2.08
CA GLY A 137 12.99 -17.12 -1.22
C GLY A 137 13.14 -18.61 -1.55
N GLY A 138 12.55 -19.10 -2.65
CA GLY A 138 12.62 -20.51 -3.06
C GLY A 138 11.66 -20.84 -4.22
N TRP A 139 11.68 -22.09 -4.68
CA TRP A 139 10.83 -22.54 -5.78
C TRP A 139 9.32 -22.64 -5.40
N VAL A 140 9.01 -22.89 -4.12
CA VAL A 140 7.64 -23.03 -3.61
C VAL A 140 6.85 -21.72 -3.72
N PRO A 141 7.35 -20.55 -3.24
CA PRO A 141 6.68 -19.28 -3.45
C PRO A 141 6.48 -18.92 -4.94
N VAL A 142 7.47 -19.22 -5.78
CA VAL A 142 7.37 -18.97 -7.23
C VAL A 142 6.27 -19.84 -7.86
N ALA A 143 6.22 -21.13 -7.53
CA ALA A 143 5.18 -22.03 -8.02
C ALA A 143 3.78 -21.62 -7.56
N LEU A 144 3.63 -21.19 -6.30
CA LEU A 144 2.39 -20.65 -5.76
C LEU A 144 1.96 -19.37 -6.47
N THR A 145 2.88 -18.46 -6.74
CA THR A 145 2.60 -17.20 -7.45
C THR A 145 2.13 -17.46 -8.88
N VAL A 146 2.85 -18.32 -9.63
CA VAL A 146 2.49 -18.67 -11.00
C VAL A 146 1.16 -19.42 -11.04
N GLY A 147 0.97 -20.40 -10.16
CA GLY A 147 -0.28 -21.17 -10.05
C GLY A 147 -1.48 -20.29 -9.72
N SER A 148 -1.30 -19.37 -8.76
CA SER A 148 -2.31 -18.38 -8.37
C SER A 148 -2.70 -17.47 -9.54
N THR A 149 -1.72 -16.97 -10.25
CA THR A 149 -1.93 -16.08 -11.40
C THR A 149 -2.68 -16.80 -12.51
N LEU A 150 -2.29 -18.02 -12.84
CA LEU A 150 -2.97 -18.84 -13.85
C LEU A 150 -4.41 -19.20 -13.44
N PHE A 151 -4.62 -19.52 -12.17
CA PHE A 151 -5.94 -19.82 -11.63
C PHE A 151 -6.88 -18.63 -11.76
N VAL A 152 -6.45 -17.44 -11.28
CA VAL A 152 -7.25 -16.21 -11.34
C VAL A 152 -7.49 -15.79 -12.80
N TRP A 153 -6.51 -15.98 -13.69
CA TRP A 153 -6.65 -15.63 -15.10
C TRP A 153 -7.62 -16.53 -15.84
N ARG A 154 -7.67 -17.84 -15.50
CA ARG A 154 -8.53 -18.81 -16.18
C ARG A 154 -9.90 -19.01 -15.55
N THR A 155 -10.11 -18.54 -14.33
CA THR A 155 -11.33 -18.83 -13.57
C THR A 155 -11.95 -17.54 -13.06
N GLU A 156 -13.25 -17.37 -13.22
CA GLU A 156 -14.00 -16.26 -12.61
C GLU A 156 -14.33 -16.52 -11.11
N ARG A 157 -13.64 -17.47 -10.49
CA ARG A 157 -13.86 -17.84 -9.09
C ARG A 157 -13.16 -16.85 -8.16
N SER A 158 -13.72 -16.72 -6.94
CA SER A 158 -13.20 -15.83 -5.92
C SER A 158 -11.70 -16.08 -5.64
N PRO A 159 -10.85 -15.04 -5.63
CA PRO A 159 -9.44 -15.13 -5.23
C PRO A 159 -9.20 -15.70 -3.83
N LEU A 160 -10.25 -15.75 -2.98
CA LEU A 160 -10.18 -16.33 -1.63
C LEU A 160 -9.77 -17.81 -1.63
N TRP A 161 -10.07 -18.55 -2.68
CA TRP A 161 -9.62 -19.95 -2.82
C TRP A 161 -8.10 -20.03 -2.92
N VAL A 162 -7.51 -19.12 -3.67
CA VAL A 162 -6.05 -19.04 -3.83
C VAL A 162 -5.38 -18.65 -2.52
N LEU A 163 -5.96 -17.71 -1.78
CA LEU A 163 -5.48 -17.32 -0.46
C LEU A 163 -5.54 -18.50 0.53
N GLY A 164 -6.65 -19.26 0.53
CA GLY A 164 -6.80 -20.44 1.39
C GLY A 164 -5.73 -21.51 1.08
N VAL A 165 -5.55 -21.84 -0.19
CA VAL A 165 -4.54 -22.82 -0.63
C VAL A 165 -3.12 -22.31 -0.33
N GLY A 166 -2.85 -21.02 -0.58
CA GLY A 166 -1.57 -20.39 -0.28
C GLY A 166 -1.24 -20.40 1.23
N ALA A 167 -2.23 -20.13 2.08
CA ALA A 167 -2.08 -20.18 3.53
C ALA A 167 -1.79 -21.61 4.03
N LEU A 168 -2.51 -22.61 3.52
CA LEU A 168 -2.27 -24.03 3.85
C LEU A 168 -0.91 -24.49 3.37
N ALA A 169 -0.52 -24.15 2.13
CA ALA A 169 0.79 -24.52 1.59
C ALA A 169 1.93 -23.82 2.36
N GLY A 170 1.76 -22.55 2.75
CA GLY A 170 2.72 -21.84 3.57
C GLY A 170 2.89 -22.47 4.96
N ALA A 171 1.80 -22.87 5.61
CA ALA A 171 1.84 -23.51 6.92
C ALA A 171 2.44 -24.93 6.92
N LEU A 172 2.40 -25.64 5.78
CA LEU A 172 2.87 -27.02 5.67
C LEU A 172 4.27 -27.15 5.07
N LEU A 173 4.72 -26.16 4.26
CA LEU A 173 5.94 -26.25 3.45
C LEU A 173 7.00 -25.19 3.78
N LEU A 174 6.66 -24.20 4.55
CA LEU A 174 7.53 -23.14 5.06
C LEU A 174 7.54 -23.11 6.58
#